data_eb29ccac72e05876eae36ae8206d48ca
#
_entry.id   eb29ccac72e05876eae36ae8206d48ca
#
_cell.length_a   1.000
_cell.length_b   1.000
_cell.length_c   1.000
_cell.angle_alpha   90.00
_cell.angle_beta   90.00
_cell.angle_gamma   90.00
#
_symmetry.space_group_name_H-M   'P 1'
#
loop_
_entity.id
_entity.type
_entity.pdbx_description
1 polymer ?
#
loop_
_entity_poly.entity_id
_entity_poly.type
_entity_poly.pdbx_seq_one_letter_code
_entity_poly.pdbx_strand_id
1 'polypeptide(L)'
;FDTAVKDYSDRTAYMNFGKELSYPELDRLSRDFAAYLQSKGLQKGDRIALMMPNILQYPVAIFGALRAGLVVVNTNPMYTARELRHQLQDSGARAIVVVENFAHVLEKVKADVPVELVITTQIGDLLGFPKRNLINFVLKYVKKAVPAFNLPGAEKFNDALSEGSRHQLNRTEFTLDDIAFLQYTGGTTGVAKGAMLTHGNLVANMLQAKLWIGSEDLGKGVEYVVSALPLYHIFALTANCLAFMAMGGVNLLITNPRDMEGFVKELSKVPFSFFPGVNTLFNSLLATPSFAELDFSHLKGALGGGMAVQRAVAERWKEVTGSPLIEAYGLTETSPAACINPMNVEGFNGC
;
A
#
# COMPACT_ATOMS: atom_id res chain seq x y z
N PHE A 1 -8.78 8.28 9.38
CA PHE A 1 -9.57 7.21 8.78
C PHE A 1 -11.07 7.45 9.00
N ASP A 2 -11.57 7.46 10.23
CA ASP A 2 -13.01 7.59 10.55
C ASP A 2 -13.67 8.84 9.93
N THR A 3 -12.96 9.97 9.93
CA THR A 3 -13.40 11.20 9.26
C THR A 3 -13.56 10.99 7.76
N ALA A 4 -12.57 10.39 7.10
CA ALA A 4 -12.62 10.13 5.67
C ALA A 4 -13.77 9.19 5.28
N VAL A 5 -13.98 8.12 6.04
CA VAL A 5 -15.10 7.18 5.83
C VAL A 5 -16.45 7.89 5.94
N LYS A 6 -16.59 8.79 6.90
CA LYS A 6 -17.83 9.58 7.09
C LYS A 6 -18.04 10.59 5.98
N ASP A 7 -17.01 11.36 5.64
CA ASP A 7 -17.12 12.49 4.72
C ASP A 7 -17.21 12.04 3.25
N TYR A 8 -16.70 10.85 2.93
CA TYR A 8 -16.64 10.31 1.56
C TYR A 8 -17.39 8.98 1.43
N SER A 9 -18.49 8.82 2.16
CA SER A 9 -19.28 7.58 2.21
C SER A 9 -19.92 7.17 0.88
N ASP A 10 -20.00 8.07 -0.07
CA ASP A 10 -20.52 7.85 -1.44
C ASP A 10 -19.41 7.50 -2.46
N ARG A 11 -18.13 7.45 -2.03
CA ARG A 11 -17.00 7.31 -2.95
C ARG A 11 -16.33 5.95 -2.89
N THR A 12 -15.63 5.62 -3.97
CA THR A 12 -14.65 4.52 -4.04
C THR A 12 -13.35 4.96 -3.37
N ALA A 13 -12.76 4.10 -2.53
CA ALA A 13 -11.48 4.33 -1.88
C ALA A 13 -10.31 3.67 -2.64
N TYR A 14 -10.53 2.44 -3.10
CA TYR A 14 -9.52 1.65 -3.82
C TYR A 14 -10.12 0.95 -5.02
N MET A 15 -9.29 0.79 -6.06
CA MET A 15 -9.60 -0.01 -7.24
C MET A 15 -8.47 -0.99 -7.51
N ASN A 16 -8.79 -2.24 -7.89
CA ASN A 16 -7.81 -3.24 -8.29
C ASN A 16 -8.45 -4.24 -9.25
N PHE A 17 -7.84 -4.50 -10.39
CA PHE A 17 -8.38 -5.36 -11.45
C PHE A 17 -9.83 -5.02 -11.83
N GLY A 18 -10.22 -3.74 -11.79
CA GLY A 18 -11.58 -3.29 -12.10
C GLY A 18 -12.63 -3.66 -11.02
N LYS A 19 -12.23 -4.09 -9.82
CA LYS A 19 -13.09 -4.14 -8.62
C LYS A 19 -12.87 -2.87 -7.82
N GLU A 20 -13.95 -2.25 -7.44
CA GLU A 20 -13.99 -1.10 -6.55
C GLU A 20 -14.23 -1.55 -5.11
N LEU A 21 -13.56 -0.88 -4.17
CA LEU A 21 -13.75 -0.98 -2.74
C LEU A 21 -14.14 0.42 -2.25
N SER A 22 -15.40 0.59 -1.84
CA SER A 22 -15.89 1.89 -1.35
C SER A 22 -15.36 2.21 0.06
N TYR A 23 -15.44 3.49 0.47
CA TYR A 23 -15.09 3.89 1.85
C TYR A 23 -15.92 3.13 2.91
N PRO A 24 -17.26 2.97 2.77
CA PRO A 24 -18.03 2.17 3.72
C PRO A 24 -17.65 0.68 3.71
N GLU A 25 -17.31 0.10 2.55
CA GLU A 25 -16.89 -1.30 2.48
C GLU A 25 -15.52 -1.48 3.15
N LEU A 26 -14.58 -0.54 2.95
CA LEU A 26 -13.30 -0.51 3.65
C LEU A 26 -13.47 -0.38 5.17
N ASP A 27 -14.38 0.48 5.63
CA ASP A 27 -14.70 0.60 7.06
C ASP A 27 -15.19 -0.72 7.64
N ARG A 28 -16.18 -1.32 7.00
CA ARG A 28 -16.75 -2.59 7.44
C ARG A 28 -15.69 -3.70 7.48
N LEU A 29 -14.96 -3.90 6.39
CA LEU A 29 -13.96 -4.98 6.31
C LEU A 29 -12.79 -4.77 7.29
N SER A 30 -12.33 -3.53 7.46
CA SER A 30 -11.26 -3.24 8.44
C SER A 30 -11.73 -3.40 9.86
N ARG A 31 -12.99 -3.07 10.18
CA ARG A 31 -13.60 -3.34 11.47
C ARG A 31 -13.70 -4.85 11.73
N ASP A 32 -14.19 -5.60 10.76
CA ASP A 32 -14.34 -7.05 10.87
C ASP A 32 -12.96 -7.71 11.07
N PHE A 33 -11.93 -7.26 10.33
CA PHE A 33 -10.57 -7.74 10.52
C PHE A 33 -9.99 -7.36 11.90
N ALA A 34 -10.24 -6.15 12.39
CA ALA A 34 -9.82 -5.72 13.72
C ALA A 34 -10.45 -6.57 14.83
N ALA A 35 -11.76 -6.81 14.74
CA ALA A 35 -12.49 -7.64 15.70
C ALA A 35 -11.98 -9.10 15.70
N TYR A 36 -11.65 -9.63 14.52
CA TYR A 36 -11.00 -10.94 14.40
C TYR A 36 -9.64 -10.97 15.11
N LEU A 37 -8.77 -9.98 14.87
CA LEU A 37 -7.44 -9.93 15.50
C LEU A 37 -7.55 -9.89 17.04
N GLN A 38 -8.48 -9.10 17.58
CA GLN A 38 -8.77 -9.06 19.02
C GLN A 38 -9.31 -10.39 19.54
N SER A 39 -10.18 -11.08 18.79
CA SER A 39 -10.72 -12.39 19.17
C SER A 39 -9.65 -13.49 19.26
N LYS A 40 -8.53 -13.32 18.52
CA LYS A 40 -7.35 -14.20 18.60
C LYS A 40 -6.38 -13.82 19.73
N GLY A 41 -6.75 -12.87 20.60
CA GLY A 41 -5.99 -12.49 21.79
C GLY A 41 -4.85 -11.50 21.50
N LEU A 42 -4.81 -10.88 20.33
CA LEU A 42 -3.87 -9.79 20.06
C LEU A 42 -4.32 -8.52 20.77
N GLN A 43 -3.36 -7.82 21.36
CA GLN A 43 -3.60 -6.65 22.22
C GLN A 43 -2.88 -5.42 21.68
N LYS A 44 -3.27 -4.23 22.17
CA LYS A 44 -2.59 -2.97 21.83
C LYS A 44 -1.08 -3.09 21.99
N GLY A 45 -0.36 -2.66 20.96
CA GLY A 45 1.10 -2.72 20.89
C GLY A 45 1.68 -4.04 20.37
N ASP A 46 0.87 -5.09 20.18
CA ASP A 46 1.33 -6.28 19.47
C ASP A 46 1.62 -5.95 18.00
N ARG A 47 2.57 -6.68 17.40
CA ARG A 47 3.01 -6.44 16.03
C ARG A 47 2.40 -7.47 15.08
N ILE A 48 1.92 -6.97 13.93
CA ILE A 48 1.43 -7.79 12.82
C ILE A 48 2.21 -7.47 11.54
N ALA A 49 2.83 -8.48 10.94
CA ALA A 49 3.50 -8.34 9.67
C ALA A 49 2.50 -8.41 8.50
N LEU A 50 2.64 -7.52 7.50
CA LEU A 50 1.85 -7.53 6.27
C LEU A 50 2.77 -7.77 5.08
N MET A 51 2.71 -8.98 4.50
CA MET A 51 3.58 -9.44 3.42
C MET A 51 2.77 -9.69 2.14
N MET A 52 2.41 -8.60 1.46
CA MET A 52 1.55 -8.63 0.28
C MET A 52 1.97 -7.55 -0.73
N PRO A 53 1.71 -7.74 -2.05
CA PRO A 53 1.75 -6.66 -3.03
C PRO A 53 0.53 -5.74 -2.89
N ASN A 54 0.42 -4.75 -3.79
CA ASN A 54 -0.74 -3.86 -3.84
C ASN A 54 -2.00 -4.62 -4.30
N ILE A 55 -2.79 -5.06 -3.35
CA ILE A 55 -4.09 -5.74 -3.52
C ILE A 55 -5.11 -5.18 -2.53
N LEU A 56 -6.40 -5.39 -2.74
CA LEU A 56 -7.47 -4.82 -1.91
C LEU A 56 -7.38 -5.22 -0.43
N GLN A 57 -6.81 -6.38 -0.13
CA GLN A 57 -6.60 -6.84 1.24
C GLN A 57 -5.60 -5.97 2.02
N TYR A 58 -4.68 -5.30 1.30
CA TYR A 58 -3.63 -4.51 1.97
C TYR A 58 -4.20 -3.36 2.81
N PRO A 59 -5.01 -2.42 2.26
CA PRO A 59 -5.62 -1.36 3.05
C PRO A 59 -6.57 -1.90 4.13
N VAL A 60 -7.33 -2.97 3.85
CA VAL A 60 -8.18 -3.61 4.85
C VAL A 60 -7.35 -4.10 6.05
N ALA A 61 -6.21 -4.75 5.79
CA ALA A 61 -5.32 -5.26 6.83
C ALA A 61 -4.63 -4.13 7.61
N ILE A 62 -4.15 -3.06 6.93
CA ILE A 62 -3.56 -1.88 7.59
C ILE A 62 -4.56 -1.27 8.57
N PHE A 63 -5.72 -0.83 8.06
CA PHE A 63 -6.69 -0.13 8.91
C PHE A 63 -7.30 -1.05 9.96
N GLY A 64 -7.48 -2.33 9.67
CA GLY A 64 -7.92 -3.30 10.67
C GLY A 64 -6.91 -3.51 11.79
N ALA A 65 -5.62 -3.65 11.48
CA ALA A 65 -4.56 -3.75 12.47
C ALA A 65 -4.47 -2.49 13.35
N LEU A 66 -4.48 -1.30 12.75
CA LEU A 66 -4.45 -0.04 13.48
C LEU A 66 -5.69 0.13 14.38
N ARG A 67 -6.88 -0.23 13.91
CA ARG A 67 -8.13 -0.19 14.71
C ARG A 67 -8.10 -1.15 15.89
N ALA A 68 -7.43 -2.29 15.75
CA ALA A 68 -7.21 -3.22 16.86
C ALA A 68 -6.13 -2.73 17.84
N GLY A 69 -5.45 -1.62 17.54
CA GLY A 69 -4.35 -1.07 18.35
C GLY A 69 -2.99 -1.72 18.09
N LEU A 70 -2.85 -2.47 16.99
CA LEU A 70 -1.64 -3.18 16.67
C LEU A 70 -0.64 -2.28 15.94
N VAL A 71 0.63 -2.63 16.05
CA VAL A 71 1.72 -2.04 15.27
C VAL A 71 1.90 -2.81 13.98
N VAL A 72 1.79 -2.15 12.84
CA VAL A 72 1.98 -2.77 11.52
C VAL A 72 3.46 -2.87 11.19
N VAL A 73 3.90 -4.06 10.82
CA VAL A 73 5.25 -4.33 10.29
C VAL A 73 5.13 -4.56 8.79
N ASN A 74 5.36 -3.52 8.02
CA ASN A 74 5.34 -3.63 6.56
C ASN A 74 6.49 -4.49 6.07
N THR A 75 6.16 -5.57 5.34
CA THR A 75 7.10 -6.62 4.95
C THR A 75 7.16 -6.75 3.44
N ASN A 76 8.36 -6.63 2.88
CA ASN A 76 8.56 -6.82 1.44
C ASN A 76 8.29 -8.29 1.07
N PRO A 77 7.30 -8.59 0.20
CA PRO A 77 7.00 -9.97 -0.19
C PRO A 77 8.15 -10.64 -0.95
N MET A 78 9.10 -9.87 -1.49
CA MET A 78 10.28 -10.40 -2.18
C MET A 78 11.44 -10.75 -1.24
N TYR A 79 11.29 -10.62 0.07
CA TYR A 79 12.34 -10.98 1.01
C TYR A 79 12.73 -12.46 0.90
N THR A 80 14.03 -12.71 1.03
CA THR A 80 14.56 -14.06 1.23
C THR A 80 14.16 -14.59 2.61
N ALA A 81 14.28 -15.91 2.81
CA ALA A 81 14.01 -16.52 4.12
C ALA A 81 14.87 -15.91 5.25
N ARG A 82 16.13 -15.53 4.95
CA ARG A 82 17.02 -14.86 5.92
C ARG A 82 16.52 -13.50 6.33
N GLU A 83 16.13 -12.67 5.36
CA GLU A 83 15.60 -11.32 5.61
C GLU A 83 14.27 -11.35 6.36
N LEU A 84 13.38 -12.26 5.96
CA LEU A 84 12.08 -12.44 6.63
C LEU A 84 12.27 -12.92 8.08
N ARG A 85 13.14 -13.90 8.32
CA ARG A 85 13.46 -14.36 9.68
C ARG A 85 13.96 -13.21 10.55
N HIS A 86 14.93 -12.46 10.04
CA HIS A 86 15.46 -11.31 10.77
C HIS A 86 14.36 -10.31 11.13
N GLN A 87 13.56 -9.88 10.17
CA GLN A 87 12.51 -8.89 10.41
C GLN A 87 11.46 -9.38 11.42
N LEU A 88 11.01 -10.63 11.31
CA LEU A 88 10.00 -11.19 12.21
C LEU A 88 10.53 -11.38 13.64
N GLN A 89 11.81 -11.76 13.79
CA GLN A 89 12.46 -11.86 15.11
C GLN A 89 12.70 -10.49 15.74
N ASP A 90 13.27 -9.55 14.98
CA ASP A 90 13.61 -8.20 15.47
C ASP A 90 12.35 -7.40 15.83
N SER A 91 11.31 -7.44 14.98
CA SER A 91 10.03 -6.79 15.27
C SER A 91 9.22 -7.48 16.38
N GLY A 92 9.49 -8.76 16.65
CA GLY A 92 8.67 -9.59 17.53
C GLY A 92 7.22 -9.70 17.04
N ALA A 93 7.00 -9.80 15.72
CA ALA A 93 5.67 -9.91 15.14
C ALA A 93 4.98 -11.21 15.60
N ARG A 94 3.82 -11.09 16.26
CA ARG A 94 3.00 -12.21 16.74
C ARG A 94 2.05 -12.74 15.68
N ALA A 95 1.68 -11.89 14.70
CA ALA A 95 0.81 -12.27 13.59
C ALA A 95 1.43 -11.89 12.25
N ILE A 96 1.04 -12.60 11.19
CA ILE A 96 1.41 -12.26 9.82
C ILE A 96 0.23 -12.48 8.86
N VAL A 97 0.00 -11.52 7.96
CA VAL A 97 -0.79 -11.73 6.75
C VAL A 97 0.16 -11.91 5.59
N VAL A 98 0.08 -13.05 4.90
CA VAL A 98 0.98 -13.36 3.78
C VAL A 98 0.17 -13.78 2.54
N VAL A 99 0.52 -13.22 1.36
CA VAL A 99 -0.04 -13.70 0.12
C VAL A 99 0.55 -15.06 -0.24
N GLU A 100 -0.29 -16.01 -0.68
CA GLU A 100 0.11 -17.42 -0.93
C GLU A 100 1.29 -17.58 -1.88
N ASN A 101 1.50 -16.61 -2.78
CA ASN A 101 2.65 -16.58 -3.69
C ASN A 101 4.01 -16.63 -2.96
N PHE A 102 4.06 -16.13 -1.73
CA PHE A 102 5.28 -16.05 -0.92
C PHE A 102 5.19 -16.86 0.40
N ALA A 103 4.11 -17.60 0.62
CA ALA A 103 3.90 -18.40 1.82
C ALA A 103 4.99 -19.47 2.02
N HIS A 104 5.56 -19.99 0.93
CA HIS A 104 6.69 -20.94 0.97
C HIS A 104 7.98 -20.33 1.57
N VAL A 105 8.12 -19.01 1.58
CA VAL A 105 9.24 -18.32 2.25
C VAL A 105 9.01 -18.28 3.75
N LEU A 106 7.78 -17.99 4.18
CA LEU A 106 7.39 -18.03 5.59
C LEU A 106 7.51 -19.45 6.17
N GLU A 107 7.10 -20.47 5.42
CA GLU A 107 7.24 -21.89 5.83
C GLU A 107 8.68 -22.21 6.28
N LYS A 108 9.69 -21.76 5.53
CA LYS A 108 11.11 -22.02 5.81
C LYS A 108 11.60 -21.43 7.13
N VAL A 109 10.91 -20.44 7.67
CA VAL A 109 11.34 -19.70 8.86
C VAL A 109 10.33 -19.77 10.02
N LYS A 110 9.15 -20.34 9.78
CA LYS A 110 8.04 -20.34 10.74
C LYS A 110 8.41 -20.89 12.12
N ALA A 111 9.26 -21.93 12.15
CA ALA A 111 9.70 -22.53 13.41
C ALA A 111 10.69 -21.65 14.21
N ASP A 112 11.31 -20.67 13.56
CA ASP A 112 12.36 -19.84 14.15
C ASP A 112 11.87 -18.46 14.59
N VAL A 113 10.58 -18.14 14.36
CA VAL A 113 10.03 -16.79 14.57
C VAL A 113 8.85 -16.80 15.55
N PRO A 114 8.60 -15.69 16.27
CA PRO A 114 7.57 -15.64 17.32
C PRO A 114 6.14 -15.56 16.79
N VAL A 115 5.92 -15.72 15.50
CA VAL A 115 4.60 -15.64 14.86
C VAL A 115 3.69 -16.76 15.37
N GLU A 116 2.61 -16.40 16.03
CA GLU A 116 1.57 -17.31 16.55
C GLU A 116 0.42 -17.48 15.56
N LEU A 117 -0.04 -16.38 14.95
CA LEU A 117 -1.16 -16.34 14.02
C LEU A 117 -0.66 -16.12 12.58
N VAL A 118 -0.97 -17.06 11.70
CA VAL A 118 -0.69 -16.95 10.26
C VAL A 118 -2.01 -16.82 9.49
N ILE A 119 -2.13 -15.76 8.71
CA ILE A 119 -3.27 -15.52 7.84
C ILE A 119 -2.78 -15.51 6.40
N THR A 120 -3.33 -16.39 5.58
CA THR A 120 -3.00 -16.46 4.15
C THR A 120 -4.07 -15.78 3.30
N THR A 121 -3.66 -15.17 2.20
CA THR A 121 -4.58 -14.58 1.22
C THR A 121 -4.12 -14.87 -0.21
N GLN A 122 -5.08 -14.94 -1.13
CA GLN A 122 -4.80 -15.02 -2.57
C GLN A 122 -5.06 -13.65 -3.21
N ILE A 123 -4.38 -13.35 -4.30
CA ILE A 123 -4.47 -12.05 -4.98
C ILE A 123 -5.92 -11.65 -5.28
N GLY A 124 -6.75 -12.62 -5.67
CA GLY A 124 -8.14 -12.38 -6.06
C GLY A 124 -9.17 -12.38 -4.94
N ASP A 125 -8.80 -12.58 -3.68
CA ASP A 125 -9.76 -12.90 -2.60
C ASP A 125 -10.87 -11.86 -2.41
N LEU A 126 -10.60 -10.58 -2.59
CA LEU A 126 -11.60 -9.50 -2.49
C LEU A 126 -12.17 -9.02 -3.83
N LEU A 127 -11.87 -9.70 -4.94
CA LEU A 127 -12.37 -9.30 -6.28
C LEU A 127 -13.84 -9.72 -6.55
N GLY A 128 -14.44 -10.53 -5.67
CA GLY A 128 -15.80 -11.04 -5.85
C GLY A 128 -15.90 -12.16 -6.88
N PHE A 129 -17.06 -12.84 -6.91
CA PHE A 129 -17.36 -13.87 -7.90
C PHE A 129 -17.78 -13.23 -9.25
N PRO A 130 -17.41 -13.78 -10.41
CA PRO A 130 -16.53 -14.96 -10.63
C PRO A 130 -15.03 -14.62 -10.70
N LYS A 131 -14.68 -13.33 -10.69
CA LYS A 131 -13.32 -12.82 -10.94
C LYS A 131 -12.31 -13.39 -9.94
N ARG A 132 -12.68 -13.49 -8.65
CA ARG A 132 -11.86 -14.12 -7.62
C ARG A 132 -11.39 -15.52 -8.04
N ASN A 133 -12.33 -16.37 -8.41
CA ASN A 133 -12.02 -17.77 -8.74
C ASN A 133 -11.17 -17.87 -10.00
N LEU A 134 -11.45 -17.04 -11.01
CA LEU A 134 -10.71 -17.04 -12.26
C LEU A 134 -9.25 -16.59 -12.05
N ILE A 135 -9.02 -15.47 -11.35
CA ILE A 135 -7.68 -14.95 -11.12
C ILE A 135 -6.86 -15.91 -10.25
N ASN A 136 -7.44 -16.39 -9.16
CA ASN A 136 -6.75 -17.33 -8.27
C ASN A 136 -6.43 -18.65 -8.99
N PHE A 137 -7.34 -19.18 -9.83
CA PHE A 137 -7.09 -20.35 -10.65
C PHE A 137 -5.95 -20.13 -11.66
N VAL A 138 -6.01 -19.01 -12.40
CA VAL A 138 -4.97 -18.68 -13.40
C VAL A 138 -3.59 -18.53 -12.75
N LEU A 139 -3.49 -17.82 -11.62
CA LEU A 139 -2.23 -17.64 -10.92
C LEU A 139 -1.67 -18.96 -10.38
N LYS A 140 -2.51 -19.81 -9.83
CA LYS A 140 -2.08 -21.06 -9.21
C LYS A 140 -1.76 -22.16 -10.23
N TYR A 141 -2.65 -22.39 -11.20
CA TYR A 141 -2.57 -23.57 -12.08
C TYR A 141 -2.01 -23.26 -13.46
N VAL A 142 -2.27 -22.07 -14.03
CA VAL A 142 -1.79 -21.69 -15.36
C VAL A 142 -0.42 -21.03 -15.29
N LYS A 143 -0.30 -19.96 -14.48
CA LYS A 143 0.98 -19.24 -14.31
C LYS A 143 1.93 -19.91 -13.33
N LYS A 144 1.45 -20.87 -12.53
CA LYS A 144 2.21 -21.55 -11.47
C LYS A 144 2.96 -20.59 -10.54
N ALA A 145 2.33 -19.43 -10.29
CA ALA A 145 2.89 -18.35 -9.50
C ALA A 145 2.70 -18.54 -7.97
N VAL A 146 2.08 -19.63 -7.56
CA VAL A 146 1.88 -20.02 -6.15
C VAL A 146 2.63 -21.34 -5.91
N PRO A 147 3.87 -21.29 -5.41
CA PRO A 147 4.62 -22.49 -5.02
C PRO A 147 3.89 -23.26 -3.92
N ALA A 148 4.07 -24.57 -3.87
CA ALA A 148 3.52 -25.37 -2.77
C ALA A 148 4.12 -24.93 -1.42
N PHE A 149 3.27 -24.90 -0.40
CA PHE A 149 3.65 -24.59 0.97
C PHE A 149 2.81 -25.39 1.97
N ASN A 150 3.36 -25.59 3.16
CA ASN A 150 2.69 -26.23 4.27
C ASN A 150 2.81 -25.36 5.53
N LEU A 151 1.72 -24.68 5.89
CA LEU A 151 1.62 -23.84 7.09
C LEU A 151 0.44 -24.34 7.92
N PRO A 152 0.64 -25.36 8.76
CA PRO A 152 -0.43 -25.92 9.61
C PRO A 152 -1.02 -24.83 10.52
N GLY A 153 -2.34 -24.80 10.61
CA GLY A 153 -3.06 -23.82 11.42
C GLY A 153 -3.17 -22.43 10.80
N ALA A 154 -2.69 -22.23 9.56
CA ALA A 154 -2.91 -20.97 8.86
C ALA A 154 -4.40 -20.80 8.51
N GLU A 155 -4.93 -19.60 8.78
CA GLU A 155 -6.31 -19.22 8.49
C GLU A 155 -6.37 -18.42 7.19
N LYS A 156 -7.52 -18.45 6.49
CA LYS A 156 -7.69 -17.67 5.27
C LYS A 156 -8.21 -16.27 5.61
N PHE A 157 -7.76 -15.27 4.87
CA PHE A 157 -8.17 -13.88 5.08
C PHE A 157 -9.69 -13.68 5.01
N ASN A 158 -10.37 -14.31 4.05
CA ASN A 158 -11.83 -14.23 3.95
C ASN A 158 -12.55 -14.93 5.11
N ASP A 159 -11.98 -16.00 5.65
CA ASP A 159 -12.53 -16.69 6.83
C ASP A 159 -12.33 -15.82 8.08
N ALA A 160 -11.16 -15.16 8.19
CA ALA A 160 -10.89 -14.18 9.24
C ALA A 160 -11.89 -13.01 9.22
N LEU A 161 -12.20 -12.46 8.05
CA LEU A 161 -13.23 -11.42 7.89
C LEU A 161 -14.61 -11.92 8.29
N SER A 162 -14.99 -13.13 7.85
CA SER A 162 -16.27 -13.75 8.18
C SER A 162 -16.41 -14.05 9.68
N GLU A 163 -15.34 -14.52 10.32
CA GLU A 163 -15.31 -14.73 11.77
C GLU A 163 -15.43 -13.39 12.51
N GLY A 164 -14.60 -12.41 12.12
CA GLY A 164 -14.56 -11.09 12.74
C GLY A 164 -15.89 -10.34 12.65
N SER A 165 -16.67 -10.54 11.59
CA SER A 165 -17.99 -9.92 11.45
C SER A 165 -18.99 -10.36 12.54
N ARG A 166 -18.71 -11.46 13.24
CA ARG A 166 -19.54 -12.00 14.34
C ARG A 166 -19.09 -11.51 15.72
N HIS A 167 -17.95 -10.83 15.78
CA HIS A 167 -17.39 -10.28 17.02
C HIS A 167 -17.59 -8.77 17.08
N GLN A 168 -17.74 -8.28 18.29
CA GLN A 168 -17.75 -6.85 18.55
C GLN A 168 -16.29 -6.36 18.64
N LEU A 169 -15.97 -5.31 17.87
CA LEU A 169 -14.69 -4.62 18.00
C LEU A 169 -14.70 -3.80 19.30
N ASN A 170 -13.78 -4.08 20.19
CA ASN A 170 -13.52 -3.23 21.34
C ASN A 170 -12.71 -2.01 20.90
N ARG A 171 -13.23 -0.82 21.22
CA ARG A 171 -12.53 0.43 20.89
C ARG A 171 -11.20 0.47 21.62
N THR A 172 -10.12 0.63 20.86
CA THR A 172 -8.78 0.84 21.40
C THR A 172 -8.50 2.33 21.45
N GLU A 173 -8.07 2.81 22.62
CA GLU A 173 -7.59 4.18 22.77
C GLU A 173 -6.10 4.23 22.46
N PHE A 174 -5.70 5.21 21.62
CA PHE A 174 -4.31 5.49 21.30
C PHE A 174 -4.05 7.00 21.29
N THR A 175 -2.80 7.32 21.52
CA THR A 175 -2.29 8.68 21.49
C THR A 175 -1.46 8.90 20.21
N LEU A 176 -1.08 10.13 19.96
CA LEU A 176 -0.18 10.45 18.84
C LEU A 176 1.22 9.85 19.02
N ASP A 177 1.62 9.51 20.25
CA ASP A 177 2.93 8.94 20.57
C ASP A 177 2.97 7.41 20.43
N ASP A 178 1.80 6.75 20.35
CA ASP A 178 1.75 5.31 20.11
C ASP A 178 2.34 4.97 18.73
N ILE A 179 3.15 3.90 18.68
CA ILE A 179 3.75 3.41 17.43
C ILE A 179 2.66 2.81 16.55
N ALA A 180 2.57 3.30 15.31
CA ALA A 180 1.65 2.79 14.30
C ALA A 180 2.33 1.77 13.37
N PHE A 181 3.60 2.04 13.00
CA PHE A 181 4.36 1.19 12.08
C PHE A 181 5.79 0.96 12.54
N LEU A 182 6.29 -0.25 12.28
CA LEU A 182 7.73 -0.54 12.18
C LEU A 182 8.06 -0.66 10.68
N GLN A 183 8.77 0.34 10.19
CA GLN A 183 9.07 0.44 8.77
C GLN A 183 10.56 0.11 8.54
N TYR A 184 10.83 -1.08 8.00
CA TYR A 184 12.20 -1.56 7.83
C TYR A 184 12.88 -0.89 6.64
N THR A 185 14.12 -0.44 6.86
CA THR A 185 14.98 0.12 5.83
C THR A 185 16.14 -0.81 5.56
N GLY A 186 16.52 -0.95 4.28
CA GLY A 186 17.80 -1.57 3.93
C GLY A 186 18.94 -0.63 4.32
N GLY A 187 19.56 -0.86 5.47
CA GLY A 187 20.68 -0.06 5.92
C GLY A 187 21.87 -0.15 4.95
N THR A 188 22.54 0.97 4.71
CA THR A 188 23.78 1.02 3.91
C THR A 188 24.94 0.29 4.57
N THR A 189 24.81 -0.09 5.84
CA THR A 189 25.91 -0.60 6.70
C THR A 189 25.66 -1.98 7.30
N GLY A 190 24.59 -2.72 6.92
CA GLY A 190 24.38 -4.03 7.52
C GLY A 190 22.92 -4.49 7.60
N VAL A 191 22.52 -4.92 8.77
CA VAL A 191 21.21 -5.53 9.04
C VAL A 191 20.11 -4.48 8.99
N ALA A 192 19.01 -4.78 8.30
CA ALA A 192 17.85 -3.88 8.22
C ALA A 192 17.31 -3.53 9.62
N LYS A 193 16.97 -2.26 9.82
CA LYS A 193 16.41 -1.74 11.08
C LYS A 193 14.99 -1.20 10.85
N GLY A 194 14.12 -1.40 11.82
CA GLY A 194 12.75 -0.90 11.81
C GLY A 194 12.67 0.53 12.37
N ALA A 195 12.41 1.52 11.53
CA ALA A 195 12.06 2.85 11.98
C ALA A 195 10.70 2.80 12.69
N MET A 196 10.66 3.31 13.92
CA MET A 196 9.44 3.40 14.73
C MET A 196 8.67 4.67 14.34
N LEU A 197 7.56 4.50 13.63
CA LEU A 197 6.73 5.62 13.20
C LEU A 197 5.47 5.67 14.04
N THR A 198 5.27 6.79 14.75
CA THR A 198 4.09 7.01 15.58
C THR A 198 2.90 7.46 14.74
N HIS A 199 1.69 7.36 15.29
CA HIS A 199 0.50 7.96 14.68
C HIS A 199 0.70 9.46 14.42
N GLY A 200 1.34 10.17 15.34
CA GLY A 200 1.65 11.59 15.21
C GLY A 200 2.56 11.91 14.03
N ASN A 201 3.63 11.13 13.83
CA ASN A 201 4.55 11.32 12.70
C ASN A 201 3.83 11.21 11.36
N LEU A 202 3.01 10.16 11.19
CA LEU A 202 2.28 9.91 9.94
C LEU A 202 1.19 10.94 9.69
N VAL A 203 0.41 11.30 10.72
CA VAL A 203 -0.64 12.31 10.59
C VAL A 203 -0.05 13.66 10.24
N ALA A 204 1.05 14.07 10.89
CA ALA A 204 1.72 15.33 10.60
C ALA A 204 2.20 15.40 9.15
N ASN A 205 2.92 14.36 8.68
CA ASN A 205 3.43 14.34 7.31
C ASN A 205 2.32 14.22 6.26
N MET A 206 1.26 13.45 6.54
CA MET A 206 0.07 13.38 5.70
C MET A 206 -0.61 14.74 5.56
N LEU A 207 -0.76 15.50 6.67
CA LEU A 207 -1.35 16.84 6.64
C LEU A 207 -0.47 17.83 5.89
N GLN A 208 0.85 17.78 6.07
CA GLN A 208 1.82 18.57 5.30
C GLN A 208 1.68 18.29 3.80
N ALA A 209 1.63 17.01 3.40
CA ALA A 209 1.43 16.61 2.02
C ALA A 209 0.08 17.11 1.45
N LYS A 210 -0.99 16.99 2.23
CA LYS A 210 -2.32 17.50 1.84
C LYS A 210 -2.30 19.02 1.60
N LEU A 211 -1.70 19.79 2.50
CA LEU A 211 -1.58 21.24 2.35
C LEU A 211 -0.71 21.62 1.15
N TRP A 212 0.37 20.88 0.94
CA TRP A 212 1.30 21.14 -0.16
C TRP A 212 0.67 20.83 -1.53
N ILE A 213 -0.11 19.76 -1.68
CA ILE A 213 -0.85 19.43 -2.90
C ILE A 213 -1.88 20.54 -3.23
N GLY A 214 -2.32 21.31 -2.24
CA GLY A 214 -3.28 22.39 -2.40
C GLY A 214 -4.73 21.90 -2.40
N SER A 215 -5.37 21.93 -1.24
CA SER A 215 -6.72 21.40 -1.06
C SER A 215 -7.83 22.19 -1.76
N GLU A 216 -7.57 23.43 -2.20
CA GLU A 216 -8.61 24.31 -2.78
C GLU A 216 -8.95 23.92 -4.23
N ASP A 217 -7.99 23.39 -4.99
CA ASP A 217 -8.21 22.96 -6.38
C ASP A 217 -8.58 21.47 -6.51
N LEU A 218 -8.30 20.66 -5.48
CA LEU A 218 -8.57 19.22 -5.48
C LEU A 218 -9.99 18.85 -4.99
N GLY A 219 -10.77 19.79 -4.49
CA GLY A 219 -12.06 19.54 -3.83
C GLY A 219 -13.28 19.43 -4.73
N LYS A 220 -13.18 19.68 -6.04
CA LYS A 220 -14.33 19.73 -6.94
C LYS A 220 -14.64 18.43 -7.67
N GLY A 221 -13.84 17.38 -7.48
CA GLY A 221 -13.98 16.10 -8.15
C GLY A 221 -13.41 14.94 -7.34
N VAL A 222 -13.44 13.76 -7.93
CA VAL A 222 -12.79 12.56 -7.39
C VAL A 222 -11.41 12.45 -8.01
N GLU A 223 -10.37 12.49 -7.19
CA GLU A 223 -8.99 12.33 -7.64
C GLU A 223 -8.60 10.85 -7.68
N TYR A 224 -7.98 10.43 -8.79
CA TYR A 224 -7.46 9.07 -8.94
C TYR A 224 -5.94 9.08 -8.84
N VAL A 225 -5.40 8.45 -7.79
CA VAL A 225 -3.96 8.30 -7.62
C VAL A 225 -3.49 6.93 -8.04
N VAL A 226 -2.44 6.90 -8.87
CA VAL A 226 -1.82 5.65 -9.32
C VAL A 226 -0.94 5.08 -8.22
N SER A 227 -1.32 3.93 -7.67
CA SER A 227 -0.61 3.25 -6.59
C SER A 227 0.20 2.08 -7.14
N ALA A 228 1.26 2.41 -7.91
CA ALA A 228 2.22 1.46 -8.48
C ALA A 228 3.40 1.19 -7.54
N LEU A 229 3.77 2.17 -6.71
CA LEU A 229 4.75 1.96 -5.65
C LEU A 229 4.16 1.05 -4.57
N PRO A 230 4.98 0.17 -3.98
CA PRO A 230 4.49 -0.77 -2.98
C PRO A 230 3.96 -0.08 -1.73
N LEU A 231 2.75 -0.43 -1.28
CA LEU A 231 2.16 0.10 -0.03
C LEU A 231 2.96 -0.31 1.22
N TYR A 232 3.78 -1.35 1.14
CA TYR A 232 4.69 -1.70 2.22
C TYR A 232 5.90 -0.75 2.33
N HIS A 233 6.08 0.17 1.38
CA HIS A 233 7.09 1.22 1.44
C HIS A 233 6.47 2.53 1.91
N ILE A 234 7.17 3.25 2.79
CA ILE A 234 6.65 4.47 3.45
C ILE A 234 6.19 5.54 2.46
N PHE A 235 6.84 5.65 1.29
CA PHE A 235 6.45 6.63 0.27
C PHE A 235 5.00 6.39 -0.19
N ALA A 236 4.67 5.18 -0.65
CA ALA A 236 3.31 4.86 -1.08
C ALA A 236 2.32 4.78 0.09
N LEU A 237 2.77 4.34 1.26
CA LEU A 237 1.93 4.32 2.45
C LEU A 237 1.42 5.72 2.76
N THR A 238 2.29 6.73 2.84
CA THR A 238 1.87 8.10 3.17
C THR A 238 1.27 8.83 1.97
N ALA A 239 1.98 8.87 0.84
CA ALA A 239 1.54 9.66 -0.31
C ALA A 239 0.27 9.11 -0.97
N ASN A 240 0.15 7.79 -1.11
CA ASN A 240 -1.01 7.16 -1.74
C ASN A 240 -2.08 6.77 -0.71
N CYS A 241 -1.74 5.84 0.20
CA CYS A 241 -2.73 5.23 1.08
C CYS A 241 -3.32 6.25 2.07
N LEU A 242 -2.49 7.05 2.75
CA LEU A 242 -2.98 7.94 3.81
C LEU A 242 -3.45 9.30 3.28
N ALA A 243 -2.63 9.99 2.45
CA ALA A 243 -2.95 11.35 2.01
C ALA A 243 -4.17 11.39 1.08
N PHE A 244 -4.20 10.55 0.02
CA PHE A 244 -5.35 10.52 -0.89
C PHE A 244 -6.61 9.97 -0.24
N MET A 245 -6.51 9.03 0.70
CA MET A 245 -7.67 8.62 1.49
C MET A 245 -8.22 9.80 2.32
N ALA A 246 -7.36 10.58 2.97
CA ALA A 246 -7.78 11.75 3.75
C ALA A 246 -8.39 12.87 2.90
N MET A 247 -8.20 12.84 1.58
CA MET A 247 -8.77 13.79 0.60
C MET A 247 -9.99 13.21 -0.17
N GLY A 248 -10.43 12.00 0.14
CA GLY A 248 -11.54 11.35 -0.57
C GLY A 248 -11.20 10.86 -1.97
N GLY A 249 -9.90 10.65 -2.24
CA GLY A 249 -9.40 10.14 -3.51
C GLY A 249 -9.53 8.63 -3.65
N VAL A 250 -9.36 8.16 -4.88
CA VAL A 250 -9.37 6.73 -5.27
C VAL A 250 -7.95 6.26 -5.52
N ASN A 251 -7.52 5.24 -4.83
CA ASN A 251 -6.23 4.58 -5.07
C ASN A 251 -6.38 3.47 -6.13
N LEU A 252 -5.84 3.66 -7.33
CA LEU A 252 -5.73 2.61 -8.34
C LEU A 252 -4.53 1.71 -8.02
N LEU A 253 -4.77 0.55 -7.45
CA LEU A 253 -3.73 -0.40 -7.06
C LEU A 253 -3.19 -1.15 -8.26
N ILE A 254 -1.88 -1.02 -8.51
CA ILE A 254 -1.15 -1.79 -9.51
C ILE A 254 -0.42 -2.92 -8.81
N THR A 255 -0.90 -4.15 -8.99
CA THR A 255 -0.37 -5.33 -8.29
C THR A 255 0.99 -5.77 -8.82
N ASN A 256 1.22 -5.64 -10.12
CA ASN A 256 2.48 -5.99 -10.78
C ASN A 256 2.97 -4.84 -11.68
N PRO A 257 3.72 -3.86 -11.17
CA PRO A 257 4.20 -2.73 -11.97
C PRO A 257 5.33 -3.11 -12.97
N ARG A 258 5.76 -4.38 -13.02
CA ARG A 258 6.73 -4.86 -14.01
C ARG A 258 6.07 -5.32 -15.31
N ASP A 259 4.79 -5.61 -15.28
CA ASP A 259 3.97 -5.89 -16.46
C ASP A 259 3.50 -4.56 -17.06
N MET A 260 4.35 -3.92 -17.87
CA MET A 260 4.11 -2.57 -18.40
C MET A 260 2.82 -2.50 -19.22
N GLU A 261 2.58 -3.45 -20.12
CA GLU A 261 1.36 -3.47 -20.96
C GLU A 261 0.09 -3.66 -20.10
N GLY A 262 0.15 -4.57 -19.13
CA GLY A 262 -0.92 -4.74 -18.15
C GLY A 262 -1.14 -3.49 -17.31
N PHE A 263 -0.08 -2.78 -16.96
CA PHE A 263 -0.15 -1.55 -16.19
C PHE A 263 -0.79 -0.42 -17.01
N VAL A 264 -0.35 -0.18 -18.24
CA VAL A 264 -0.94 0.82 -19.15
C VAL A 264 -2.43 0.52 -19.38
N LYS A 265 -2.81 -0.75 -19.53
CA LYS A 265 -4.20 -1.16 -19.63
C LYS A 265 -5.02 -0.86 -18.36
N GLU A 266 -4.45 -0.91 -17.17
CA GLU A 266 -5.17 -0.46 -15.96
C GLU A 266 -5.29 1.07 -15.92
N LEU A 267 -4.26 1.82 -16.33
CA LEU A 267 -4.31 3.28 -16.44
C LEU A 267 -5.40 3.77 -17.40
N SER A 268 -5.57 3.12 -18.54
CA SER A 268 -6.56 3.51 -19.56
C SER A 268 -8.03 3.41 -19.09
N LYS A 269 -8.28 2.78 -17.93
CA LYS A 269 -9.64 2.59 -17.40
C LYS A 269 -10.14 3.72 -16.52
N VAL A 270 -9.25 4.62 -16.09
CA VAL A 270 -9.57 5.67 -15.12
C VAL A 270 -8.96 7.01 -15.52
N PRO A 271 -9.61 8.13 -15.20
CA PRO A 271 -9.05 9.47 -15.41
C PRO A 271 -8.03 9.79 -14.31
N PHE A 272 -6.86 9.13 -14.34
CA PHE A 272 -5.88 9.30 -13.27
C PHE A 272 -5.33 10.73 -13.23
N SER A 273 -5.26 11.28 -12.01
CA SER A 273 -4.91 12.67 -11.78
C SER A 273 -3.58 12.86 -11.04
N PHE A 274 -3.12 11.84 -10.31
CA PHE A 274 -1.84 11.89 -9.60
C PHE A 274 -1.04 10.60 -9.80
N PHE A 275 0.29 10.77 -9.99
CA PHE A 275 1.17 9.65 -10.26
C PHE A 275 2.48 9.72 -9.43
N PRO A 276 2.49 9.22 -8.18
CA PRO A 276 3.72 9.00 -7.45
C PRO A 276 4.51 7.82 -8.02
N GLY A 277 5.82 8.00 -8.21
CA GLY A 277 6.68 6.98 -8.81
C GLY A 277 8.15 7.17 -8.49
N VAL A 278 8.97 6.27 -9.00
CA VAL A 278 10.43 6.37 -8.99
C VAL A 278 10.95 6.56 -10.41
N ASN A 279 12.15 7.11 -10.56
CA ASN A 279 12.75 7.40 -11.87
C ASN A 279 12.70 6.21 -12.84
N THR A 280 13.01 5.01 -12.37
CA THR A 280 13.01 3.80 -13.20
C THR A 280 11.61 3.42 -13.69
N LEU A 281 10.56 3.66 -12.89
CA LEU A 281 9.18 3.41 -13.28
C LEU A 281 8.74 4.37 -14.40
N PHE A 282 9.00 5.66 -14.23
CA PHE A 282 8.70 6.66 -15.25
C PHE A 282 9.42 6.36 -16.57
N ASN A 283 10.72 6.03 -16.50
CA ASN A 283 11.49 5.66 -17.67
C ASN A 283 10.95 4.40 -18.38
N SER A 284 10.51 3.41 -17.63
CA SER A 284 9.90 2.19 -18.19
C SER A 284 8.56 2.47 -18.89
N LEU A 285 7.72 3.32 -18.31
CA LEU A 285 6.46 3.74 -18.95
C LEU A 285 6.71 4.53 -20.23
N LEU A 286 7.65 5.47 -20.21
CA LEU A 286 8.04 6.25 -21.38
C LEU A 286 8.63 5.41 -22.51
N ALA A 287 9.19 4.24 -22.19
CA ALA A 287 9.67 3.26 -23.17
C ALA A 287 8.57 2.32 -23.70
N THR A 288 7.36 2.37 -23.13
CA THR A 288 6.22 1.53 -23.51
C THR A 288 5.35 2.30 -24.50
N PRO A 289 5.24 1.87 -25.79
CA PRO A 289 4.55 2.65 -26.82
C PRO A 289 3.11 2.98 -26.49
N SER A 290 2.36 2.02 -25.93
CA SER A 290 0.96 2.21 -25.55
C SER A 290 0.75 3.26 -24.44
N PHE A 291 1.79 3.63 -23.68
CA PHE A 291 1.71 4.67 -22.67
C PHE A 291 1.45 6.06 -23.27
N ALA A 292 2.13 6.38 -24.39
CA ALA A 292 1.97 7.68 -25.06
C ALA A 292 0.58 7.87 -25.70
N GLU A 293 -0.20 6.80 -25.83
CA GLU A 293 -1.55 6.81 -26.39
C GLU A 293 -2.64 7.09 -25.34
N LEU A 294 -2.25 7.19 -24.05
CA LEU A 294 -3.19 7.46 -22.96
C LEU A 294 -3.69 8.91 -22.98
N ASP A 295 -4.88 9.12 -22.40
CA ASP A 295 -5.40 10.46 -22.15
C ASP A 295 -4.81 11.01 -20.83
N PHE A 296 -4.00 12.05 -20.95
CA PHE A 296 -3.38 12.75 -19.82
C PHE A 296 -4.12 14.04 -19.41
N SER A 297 -5.27 14.33 -20.00
CA SER A 297 -6.03 15.59 -19.74
C SER A 297 -6.40 15.77 -18.27
N HIS A 298 -6.49 14.69 -17.52
CA HIS A 298 -6.79 14.69 -16.08
C HIS A 298 -5.54 14.71 -15.18
N LEU A 299 -4.34 14.50 -15.74
CA LEU A 299 -3.11 14.42 -14.95
C LEU A 299 -2.69 15.79 -14.43
N LYS A 300 -2.84 16.00 -13.13
CA LYS A 300 -2.51 17.24 -12.40
C LYS A 300 -1.08 17.27 -11.89
N GLY A 301 -0.50 16.10 -11.59
CA GLY A 301 0.87 16.02 -11.10
C GLY A 301 1.43 14.61 -11.07
N ALA A 302 2.73 14.54 -11.33
CA ALA A 302 3.53 13.34 -11.12
C ALA A 302 4.64 13.65 -10.11
N LEU A 303 4.84 12.76 -9.13
CA LEU A 303 5.77 12.96 -8.03
C LEU A 303 6.87 11.90 -8.07
N GLY A 304 8.09 12.31 -8.38
CA GLY A 304 9.28 11.46 -8.40
C GLY A 304 10.04 11.50 -7.08
N GLY A 305 10.22 10.36 -6.42
CA GLY A 305 10.94 10.28 -5.15
C GLY A 305 11.55 8.89 -4.92
N GLY A 306 12.15 8.68 -3.74
CA GLY A 306 12.80 7.42 -3.37
C GLY A 306 14.16 7.18 -4.05
N MET A 307 14.46 7.90 -5.12
CA MET A 307 15.75 8.01 -5.79
C MET A 307 15.76 9.28 -6.63
N ALA A 308 16.96 9.75 -7.01
CA ALA A 308 17.09 10.94 -7.85
C ALA A 308 16.36 10.78 -9.18
N VAL A 309 15.58 11.79 -9.53
CA VAL A 309 14.95 11.89 -10.85
C VAL A 309 15.99 12.42 -11.83
N GLN A 310 16.11 11.77 -12.99
CA GLN A 310 17.01 12.21 -14.03
C GLN A 310 16.32 13.29 -14.89
N ARG A 311 17.05 14.37 -15.19
CA ARG A 311 16.55 15.48 -16.04
C ARG A 311 15.92 14.98 -17.34
N ALA A 312 16.61 14.10 -18.07
CA ALA A 312 16.12 13.56 -19.34
C ALA A 312 14.78 12.80 -19.19
N VAL A 313 14.57 12.12 -18.06
CA VAL A 313 13.30 11.43 -17.77
C VAL A 313 12.21 12.46 -17.47
N ALA A 314 12.50 13.49 -16.68
CA ALA A 314 11.54 14.53 -16.34
C ALA A 314 11.11 15.35 -17.57
N GLU A 315 12.06 15.73 -18.43
CA GLU A 315 11.78 16.46 -19.66
C GLU A 315 10.91 15.63 -20.62
N ARG A 316 11.28 14.36 -20.85
CA ARG A 316 10.50 13.47 -21.72
C ARG A 316 9.11 13.15 -21.13
N TRP A 317 8.99 13.03 -19.81
CA TRP A 317 7.70 12.87 -19.16
C TRP A 317 6.78 14.05 -19.46
N LYS A 318 7.30 15.28 -19.33
CA LYS A 318 6.56 16.49 -19.66
C LYS A 318 6.17 16.58 -21.14
N GLU A 319 7.07 16.17 -22.05
CA GLU A 319 6.76 16.10 -23.49
C GLU A 319 5.59 15.17 -23.80
N VAL A 320 5.57 13.98 -23.18
CA VAL A 320 4.55 12.95 -23.46
C VAL A 320 3.24 13.25 -22.75
N THR A 321 3.30 13.71 -21.51
CA THR A 321 2.08 13.83 -20.67
C THR A 321 1.53 15.25 -20.57
N GLY A 322 2.31 16.26 -20.93
CA GLY A 322 1.99 17.67 -20.71
C GLY A 322 2.12 18.14 -19.25
N SER A 323 2.35 17.22 -18.29
CA SER A 323 2.45 17.51 -16.85
C SER A 323 3.90 17.42 -16.36
N PRO A 324 4.37 18.33 -15.50
CA PRO A 324 5.71 18.25 -14.94
C PRO A 324 5.88 17.02 -14.03
N LEU A 325 7.09 16.47 -14.00
CA LEU A 325 7.50 15.50 -13.01
C LEU A 325 8.18 16.22 -11.86
N ILE A 326 7.52 16.28 -10.72
CA ILE A 326 7.92 17.02 -9.54
C ILE A 326 8.83 16.14 -8.69
N GLU A 327 9.97 16.68 -8.27
CA GLU A 327 10.91 15.92 -7.44
C GLU A 327 10.57 16.05 -5.95
N ALA A 328 10.74 14.93 -5.24
CA ALA A 328 10.60 14.85 -3.80
C ALA A 328 11.76 14.08 -3.18
N TYR A 329 12.24 14.58 -2.07
CA TYR A 329 13.23 13.91 -1.22
C TYR A 329 12.61 13.54 0.12
N GLY A 330 12.97 12.36 0.60
CA GLY A 330 12.52 11.88 1.90
C GLY A 330 13.22 10.60 2.33
N LEU A 331 13.00 10.25 3.58
CA LEU A 331 13.53 9.07 4.25
C LEU A 331 12.39 8.33 4.94
N THR A 332 12.58 7.07 5.24
CA THR A 332 11.60 6.34 6.07
C THR A 332 11.39 7.04 7.41
N GLU A 333 12.46 7.53 8.00
CA GLU A 333 12.49 8.23 9.29
C GLU A 333 11.81 9.61 9.27
N THR A 334 11.55 10.18 8.08
CA THR A 334 10.80 11.45 7.92
C THR A 334 9.32 11.28 7.59
N SER A 335 8.81 10.04 7.44
CA SER A 335 7.39 9.62 7.34
C SER A 335 6.62 9.92 6.03
N PRO A 336 7.14 10.01 4.82
CA PRO A 336 8.52 10.05 4.38
C PRO A 336 9.02 11.43 3.95
N ALA A 337 8.12 12.41 3.66
CA ALA A 337 8.45 13.62 2.93
C ALA A 337 9.23 14.62 3.79
N ALA A 338 10.45 14.96 3.36
CA ALA A 338 11.26 16.02 3.94
C ALA A 338 11.23 17.29 3.08
N CYS A 339 11.37 17.14 1.75
CA CYS A 339 11.35 18.22 0.78
C CYS A 339 10.58 17.81 -0.45
N ILE A 340 9.75 18.70 -0.98
CA ILE A 340 9.02 18.52 -2.24
C ILE A 340 9.06 19.85 -3.00
N ASN A 341 9.39 19.80 -4.29
CA ASN A 341 9.33 20.98 -5.14
C ASN A 341 7.88 21.45 -5.33
N PRO A 342 7.65 22.76 -5.55
CA PRO A 342 6.29 23.28 -5.74
C PRO A 342 5.56 22.64 -6.92
N MET A 343 4.23 22.48 -6.80
CA MET A 343 3.39 21.93 -7.86
C MET A 343 3.42 22.73 -9.16
N ASN A 344 3.67 24.05 -9.06
CA ASN A 344 3.73 24.97 -10.18
C ASN A 344 5.13 25.12 -10.79
N VAL A 345 6.04 24.20 -10.51
CA VAL A 345 7.38 24.22 -11.13
C VAL A 345 7.26 24.00 -12.64
N GLU A 346 7.89 24.90 -13.43
CA GLU A 346 7.78 24.83 -14.90
C GLU A 346 8.73 23.80 -15.55
N GLY A 347 9.77 23.38 -14.84
CA GLY A 347 10.76 22.46 -15.36
C GLY A 347 11.49 21.69 -14.28
N PHE A 348 12.47 20.88 -14.68
CA PHE A 348 13.32 20.12 -13.78
C PHE A 348 14.15 21.07 -12.90
N ASN A 349 13.98 20.94 -11.58
CA ASN A 349 14.65 21.78 -10.60
C ASN A 349 15.71 20.99 -9.80
N GLY A 350 15.54 19.70 -9.67
CA GLY A 350 16.33 18.84 -8.78
C GLY A 350 15.89 18.95 -7.31
N CYS A 351 16.25 17.97 -6.50
CA CYS A 351 15.87 17.89 -5.10
C CYS A 351 17.04 17.32 -4.26
#